data_f6f3f522367d6c6d9fa2106ece46ec51
#
_entry.id   f6f3f522367d6c6d9fa2106ece46ec51
#
_cell.length_a   1.000
_cell.length_b   1.000
_cell.length_c   1.000
_cell.angle_alpha   90.00
_cell.angle_beta   90.00
_cell.angle_gamma   90.00
#
_symmetry.space_group_name_H-M   'P 1'
#
loop_
_entity.id
_entity.type
_entity.pdbx_description
1 polymer ?
#
loop_
_entity_poly.entity_id
_entity_poly.type
_entity_poly.pdbx_seq_one_letter_code
_entity_poly.pdbx_strand_id
1 'polypeptide(L)'
;MSDQRHDRRVKLLQDLFACTFIPQNTVVCLEEKPEDSVVVQIIQNLPAIDAKIKDAAPERPLEEINKVDLAILRLIVYESDTKQTPKKVLLNEAIELAKYYSA
;
A
#
# COMPACT_ATOMS: atom_id res chain seq x y z
N MET A 1 -22.23 -9.23 -2.51
CA MET A 1 -21.20 -10.28 -2.35
C MET A 1 -19.83 -9.63 -2.57
N SER A 2 -18.92 -9.72 -1.60
CA SER A 2 -17.62 -9.08 -1.77
C SER A 2 -16.72 -9.92 -2.66
N ASP A 3 -15.92 -9.23 -3.49
CA ASP A 3 -14.92 -9.85 -4.33
C ASP A 3 -13.75 -10.28 -3.43
N GLN A 4 -13.31 -11.53 -3.57
CA GLN A 4 -12.15 -12.05 -2.82
C GLN A 4 -10.89 -11.20 -3.03
N ARG A 5 -10.70 -10.66 -4.24
CA ARG A 5 -9.55 -9.80 -4.53
C ARG A 5 -9.63 -8.49 -3.74
N HIS A 6 -10.83 -7.92 -3.65
CA HIS A 6 -11.06 -6.74 -2.85
C HIS A 6 -10.78 -7.03 -1.36
N ASP A 7 -11.28 -8.13 -0.85
CA ASP A 7 -11.08 -8.51 0.55
C ASP A 7 -9.60 -8.71 0.88
N ARG A 8 -8.84 -9.30 -0.03
CA ARG A 8 -7.38 -9.46 0.13
C ARG A 8 -6.68 -8.10 0.19
N ARG A 9 -7.10 -7.16 -0.67
CA ARG A 9 -6.52 -5.81 -0.66
C ARG A 9 -6.83 -5.07 0.63
N VAL A 10 -8.04 -5.22 1.15
CA VAL A 10 -8.43 -4.64 2.43
C VAL A 10 -7.52 -5.16 3.54
N LYS A 11 -7.33 -6.47 3.60
CA LYS A 11 -6.47 -7.07 4.61
C LYS A 11 -5.03 -6.63 4.47
N LEU A 12 -4.51 -6.59 3.23
CA LEU A 12 -3.16 -6.12 2.97
C LEU A 12 -2.99 -4.66 3.37
N LEU A 13 -3.98 -3.83 3.09
CA LEU A 13 -3.96 -2.42 3.48
C LEU A 13 -3.88 -2.27 5.00
N GLN A 14 -4.72 -3.02 5.73
CA GLN A 14 -4.72 -2.98 7.18
C GLN A 14 -3.38 -3.43 7.75
N ASP A 15 -2.82 -4.51 7.24
CA ASP A 15 -1.52 -5.02 7.68
C ASP A 15 -0.40 -4.05 7.35
N LEU A 16 -0.39 -3.50 6.15
CA LEU A 16 0.63 -2.55 5.72
C LEU A 16 0.58 -1.28 6.57
N PHE A 17 -0.61 -0.76 6.82
CA PHE A 17 -0.79 0.40 7.66
C PHE A 17 -0.27 0.12 9.09
N ALA A 18 -0.65 -1.02 9.67
CA ALA A 18 -0.22 -1.40 11.01
C ALA A 18 1.30 -1.52 11.10
N CYS A 19 1.95 -2.02 10.05
CA CYS A 19 3.40 -2.20 10.03
C CYS A 19 4.18 -0.91 9.77
N THR A 20 3.58 0.08 9.12
CA THR A 20 4.30 1.28 8.67
C THR A 20 3.90 2.55 9.41
N PHE A 21 2.75 2.57 10.09
CA PHE A 21 2.28 3.76 10.80
C PHE A 21 3.22 4.16 11.95
N ILE A 22 3.69 3.17 12.71
CA ILE A 22 4.64 3.38 13.81
C ILE A 22 5.96 2.73 13.40
N PRO A 23 7.08 3.50 13.27
CA PRO A 23 8.35 2.93 12.81
C PRO A 23 8.84 1.71 13.58
N GLN A 24 8.59 1.65 14.89
CA GLN A 24 8.99 0.51 15.72
C GLN A 24 8.30 -0.78 15.28
N ASN A 25 7.06 -0.69 14.79
CA ASN A 25 6.31 -1.86 14.33
C ASN A 25 6.89 -2.45 13.04
N THR A 26 7.57 -1.65 12.24
CA THR A 26 8.16 -2.11 10.98
C THR A 26 9.16 -3.23 11.22
N VAL A 27 10.04 -3.06 12.20
CA VAL A 27 11.05 -4.07 12.54
C VAL A 27 10.37 -5.36 12.99
N VAL A 28 9.38 -5.26 13.87
CA VAL A 28 8.64 -6.42 14.37
C VAL A 28 7.95 -7.15 13.23
N CYS A 29 7.32 -6.43 12.33
CA CYS A 29 6.65 -7.03 11.17
C CYS A 29 7.63 -7.79 10.27
N LEU A 30 8.81 -7.22 10.03
CA LEU A 30 9.83 -7.87 9.20
C LEU A 30 10.37 -9.14 9.86
N GLU A 31 10.44 -9.18 11.20
CA GLU A 31 10.94 -10.35 11.93
C GLU A 31 9.90 -11.45 12.05
N GLU A 32 8.63 -11.09 12.24
CA GLU A 32 7.56 -12.05 12.53
C GLU A 32 6.84 -12.59 11.31
N LYS A 33 6.78 -11.82 10.22
CA LYS A 33 6.09 -12.25 9.01
C LYS A 33 7.02 -13.05 8.10
N PRO A 34 6.45 -14.02 7.33
CA PRO A 34 7.25 -14.76 6.34
C PRO A 34 7.88 -13.82 5.31
N GLU A 35 9.09 -14.17 4.84
CA GLU A 35 9.80 -13.35 3.85
C GLU A 35 9.02 -13.18 2.54
N ASP A 36 8.22 -14.15 2.16
CA ASP A 36 7.41 -14.10 0.95
C ASP A 36 6.07 -13.40 1.15
N SER A 37 5.81 -12.88 2.35
CA SER A 37 4.62 -12.08 2.62
C SER A 37 4.61 -10.84 1.74
N VAL A 38 3.45 -10.52 1.16
CA VAL A 38 3.30 -9.32 0.33
C VAL A 38 3.63 -8.05 1.12
N VAL A 39 3.22 -7.98 2.37
CA VAL A 39 3.51 -6.82 3.23
C VAL A 39 5.02 -6.64 3.40
N VAL A 40 5.76 -7.72 3.66
CA VAL A 40 7.21 -7.66 3.78
C VAL A 40 7.85 -7.20 2.47
N GLN A 41 7.39 -7.73 1.34
CA GLN A 41 7.91 -7.32 0.03
C GLN A 41 7.67 -5.84 -0.26
N ILE A 42 6.52 -5.31 0.11
CA ILE A 42 6.23 -3.89 -0.04
C ILE A 42 7.20 -3.08 0.83
N ILE A 43 7.37 -3.45 2.09
CA ILE A 43 8.26 -2.74 3.02
C ILE A 43 9.71 -2.74 2.50
N GLN A 44 10.17 -3.87 1.99
CA GLN A 44 11.53 -3.99 1.45
C GLN A 44 11.74 -3.15 0.18
N ASN A 45 10.67 -2.81 -0.53
CA ASN A 45 10.71 -2.04 -1.75
C ASN A 45 10.21 -0.60 -1.57
N LEU A 46 10.01 -0.14 -0.34
CA LEU A 46 9.47 1.19 -0.08
C LEU A 46 10.25 2.32 -0.75
N PRO A 47 11.58 2.34 -0.78
CA PRO A 47 12.29 3.43 -1.46
C PRO A 47 11.90 3.56 -2.93
N ALA A 48 11.82 2.45 -3.66
CA ALA A 48 11.44 2.46 -5.07
C ALA A 48 9.96 2.82 -5.26
N ILE A 49 9.09 2.28 -4.40
CA ILE A 49 7.65 2.56 -4.44
C ILE A 49 7.40 4.04 -4.15
N ASP A 50 8.00 4.58 -3.10
CA ASP A 50 7.81 5.97 -2.71
C ASP A 50 8.37 6.93 -3.76
N ALA A 51 9.47 6.55 -4.43
CA ALA A 51 10.01 7.34 -5.54
C ALA A 51 9.00 7.47 -6.69
N LYS A 52 8.30 6.40 -7.02
CA LYS A 52 7.25 6.43 -8.06
C LYS A 52 6.08 7.31 -7.65
N ILE A 53 5.66 7.25 -6.38
CA ILE A 53 4.59 8.09 -5.86
C ILE A 53 5.01 9.57 -5.96
N LYS A 54 6.23 9.88 -5.57
CA LYS A 54 6.78 11.23 -5.63
C LYS A 54 6.87 11.75 -7.06
N ASP A 55 7.30 10.91 -7.99
CA ASP A 55 7.38 11.28 -9.42
C ASP A 55 6.02 11.62 -9.99
N ALA A 56 4.96 10.95 -9.53
CA ALA A 56 3.60 11.19 -10.01
C ALA A 56 3.02 12.50 -9.45
N ALA A 57 3.47 12.95 -8.27
CA ALA A 57 3.00 14.17 -7.64
C ALA A 57 4.17 14.91 -6.97
N PRO A 58 5.10 15.46 -7.76
CA PRO A 58 6.35 16.04 -7.22
C PRO A 58 6.14 17.27 -6.34
N GLU A 59 5.03 17.98 -6.53
CA GLU A 59 4.73 19.16 -5.74
C GLU A 59 4.18 18.85 -4.35
N ARG A 60 3.91 17.57 -4.04
CA ARG A 60 3.32 17.18 -2.76
C ARG A 60 4.27 16.27 -1.99
N PRO A 61 4.84 16.74 -0.88
CA PRO A 61 5.72 15.91 -0.05
C PRO A 61 4.98 14.69 0.50
N LEU A 62 5.67 13.55 0.56
CA LEU A 62 5.07 12.31 1.08
C LEU A 62 4.61 12.46 2.53
N GLU A 63 5.33 13.27 3.32
CA GLU A 63 5.00 13.50 4.73
C GLU A 63 3.66 14.22 4.92
N GLU A 64 3.19 14.92 3.88
CA GLU A 64 1.91 15.63 3.91
C GLU A 64 0.74 14.77 3.44
N ILE A 65 1.02 13.61 2.86
CA ILE A 65 -0.04 12.71 2.44
C ILE A 65 -0.60 12.00 3.68
N ASN A 66 -1.93 11.93 3.78
CA ASN A 66 -2.58 11.17 4.83
C ASN A 66 -2.01 9.74 4.86
N LYS A 67 -1.74 9.21 6.06
CA LYS A 67 -1.04 7.94 6.21
C LYS A 67 -1.82 6.76 5.63
N VAL A 68 -3.15 6.79 5.72
CA VAL A 68 -3.98 5.76 5.10
C VAL A 68 -3.92 5.87 3.58
N ASP A 69 -4.00 7.07 3.05
CA ASP A 69 -3.89 7.31 1.60
C ASP A 69 -2.52 6.86 1.09
N LEU A 70 -1.46 7.13 1.84
CA LEU A 70 -0.12 6.69 1.46
C LEU A 70 -0.01 5.16 1.43
N ALA A 71 -0.61 4.47 2.41
CA ALA A 71 -0.64 3.01 2.42
C ALA A 71 -1.39 2.47 1.20
N ILE A 72 -2.50 3.09 0.83
CA ILE A 72 -3.27 2.71 -0.37
C ILE A 72 -2.41 2.89 -1.62
N LEU A 73 -1.74 4.03 -1.76
CA LEU A 73 -0.88 4.30 -2.91
C LEU A 73 0.27 3.28 -3.00
N ARG A 74 0.89 2.96 -1.88
CA ARG A 74 1.96 1.98 -1.83
C ARG A 74 1.50 0.59 -2.28
N LEU A 75 0.34 0.17 -1.82
CA LEU A 75 -0.24 -1.11 -2.22
C LEU A 75 -0.55 -1.14 -3.72
N ILE A 76 -1.15 -0.07 -4.24
CA ILE A 76 -1.53 0.02 -5.65
C ILE A 76 -0.29 0.04 -6.56
N VAL A 77 0.74 0.80 -6.20
CA VAL A 77 1.99 0.85 -6.96
C VAL A 77 2.65 -0.52 -6.98
N TYR A 78 2.71 -1.20 -5.83
CA TYR A 78 3.29 -2.54 -5.76
C TYR A 78 2.53 -3.51 -6.66
N GLU A 79 1.21 -3.50 -6.62
CA GLU A 79 0.39 -4.39 -7.46
C GLU A 79 0.56 -4.06 -8.94
N SER A 80 0.66 -2.78 -9.30
CA SER A 80 0.92 -2.36 -10.68
C SER A 80 2.25 -2.90 -11.21
N ASP A 81 3.28 -2.94 -10.36
CA ASP A 81 4.62 -3.37 -10.74
C ASP A 81 4.79 -4.89 -10.79
N THR A 82 4.08 -5.61 -9.94
CA THR A 82 4.31 -7.06 -9.74
C THR A 82 3.24 -7.94 -10.36
N LYS A 83 2.04 -7.41 -10.53
CA LYS A 83 0.92 -8.13 -11.14
C LYS A 83 0.41 -7.29 -12.29
N GLN A 84 0.14 -7.88 -13.41
CA GLN A 84 -0.33 -7.14 -14.58
C GLN A 84 -1.82 -6.80 -14.47
N THR A 85 -2.22 -6.28 -13.32
CA THR A 85 -3.61 -5.85 -13.11
C THR A 85 -3.90 -4.60 -13.96
N PRO A 86 -5.01 -4.56 -14.69
CA PRO A 86 -5.34 -3.39 -15.50
C PRO A 86 -5.43 -2.11 -14.65
N LYS A 87 -4.91 -1.02 -15.19
CA LYS A 87 -4.90 0.27 -14.49
C LYS A 87 -6.27 0.72 -14.05
N LYS A 88 -7.29 0.44 -14.85
CA LYS A 88 -8.68 0.79 -14.53
C LYS A 88 -9.15 0.09 -13.25
N VAL A 89 -8.80 -1.19 -13.10
CA VAL A 89 -9.14 -1.97 -11.90
C VAL A 89 -8.42 -1.39 -10.70
N LEU A 90 -7.12 -1.08 -10.82
CA LEU A 90 -6.34 -0.51 -9.74
C LEU A 90 -6.87 0.85 -9.31
N LEU A 91 -7.24 1.69 -10.27
CA LEU A 91 -7.80 3.01 -9.97
C LEU A 91 -9.12 2.89 -9.21
N ASN A 92 -10.00 2.00 -9.67
CA ASN A 92 -11.28 1.77 -9.00
C ASN A 92 -11.08 1.25 -7.58
N GLU A 93 -10.14 0.32 -7.37
CA GLU A 93 -9.83 -0.21 -6.05
C GLU A 93 -9.26 0.87 -5.13
N ALA A 94 -8.39 1.74 -5.65
CA ALA A 94 -7.84 2.84 -4.88
C ALA A 94 -8.94 3.78 -4.38
N ILE A 95 -9.90 4.09 -5.25
CA ILE A 95 -11.04 4.95 -4.91
C ILE A 95 -11.91 4.27 -3.86
N GLU A 96 -12.22 2.99 -4.02
CA GLU A 96 -13.02 2.24 -3.05
C GLU A 96 -12.35 2.16 -1.68
N LEU A 97 -11.06 1.86 -1.65
CA LEU A 97 -10.32 1.79 -0.40
C LEU A 97 -10.26 3.15 0.30
N ALA A 98 -10.03 4.22 -0.44
CA ALA A 98 -10.01 5.58 0.10
C ALA A 98 -11.37 5.96 0.68
N LYS A 99 -12.43 5.58 0.00
CA LYS A 99 -13.81 5.87 0.40
C LYS A 99 -14.15 5.29 1.78
N TYR A 100 -13.64 4.09 2.08
CA TYR A 100 -13.96 3.40 3.32
C TYR A 100 -12.95 3.62 4.44
N TYR A 101 -11.69 3.90 4.11
CA TYR A 101 -10.61 3.91 5.10
C TYR A 101 -9.90 5.25 5.24
N SER A 102 -10.07 6.16 4.29
CA SER A 102 -9.50 7.50 4.38
C SER A 102 -10.55 8.48 4.89
N ALA A 103 -10.13 9.36 5.77
CA ALA A 103 -11.01 10.41 6.30
C ALA A 103 -11.16 11.55 5.32
#